data_8820387b4c972f666ec642b639838114
#
_entry.id   8820387b4c972f666ec642b639838114
#
_cell.length_a   1.000
_cell.length_b   1.000
_cell.length_c   1.000
_cell.angle_alpha   90.00
_cell.angle_beta   90.00
_cell.angle_gamma   90.00
#
_symmetry.space_group_name_H-M   'P 1'
#
loop_
_entity.id
_entity.type
_entity.pdbx_description
1 polymer ?
#
loop_
_entity_poly.entity_id
_entity_poly.type
_entity_poly.pdbx_seq_one_letter_code
_entity_poly.pdbx_strand_id
1 'polypeptide(L)'
;MPVILRGPAHSTLLRAAHLALEEKGVAYALREADLPQARDRRPGRAARHRPWDAPVLEHDGFSLSETAAITRYVDEAFPGPALQPPDVRDRARMAQVIALADHHLHGPPAMRLLWRAMYGAAAEAADSGPLAEAAAEEDRPAVEHALDLVEGLIGPGGHLAGGGFGLADCHLIPVLDLLAPTEEGRAALGRRPRLVDWWRGAGARPSVAATRPRFGT
;
A
#
# COMPACT_ATOMS: atom_id res chain seq x y z
N MET A 1 5.29 4.42 -25.85
CA MET A 1 6.58 4.01 -25.24
C MET A 1 6.33 3.14 -24.02
N PRO A 2 7.31 2.39 -23.51
CA PRO A 2 7.05 1.50 -22.39
C PRO A 2 6.76 2.26 -21.11
N VAL A 3 5.75 1.80 -20.37
CA VAL A 3 5.51 2.19 -18.98
C VAL A 3 6.44 1.38 -18.09
N ILE A 4 7.15 2.02 -17.18
CA ILE A 4 8.07 1.36 -16.25
C ILE A 4 7.67 1.74 -14.82
N LEU A 5 7.41 0.74 -13.98
CA LEU A 5 7.21 0.92 -12.55
C LEU A 5 8.46 0.43 -11.80
N ARG A 6 9.03 1.30 -10.95
CA ARG A 6 10.25 1.00 -10.17
C ARG A 6 9.96 1.06 -8.68
N GLY A 7 10.54 0.12 -7.92
CA GLY A 7 10.51 0.12 -6.46
C GLY A 7 10.91 -1.22 -5.87
N PRO A 8 10.99 -1.33 -4.54
CA PRO A 8 11.31 -2.58 -3.87
C PRO A 8 10.18 -3.59 -4.01
N ALA A 9 10.51 -4.83 -4.35
CA ALA A 9 9.52 -5.90 -4.62
C ALA A 9 8.56 -6.16 -3.44
N HIS A 10 9.00 -5.91 -2.20
CA HIS A 10 8.20 -6.11 -0.98
C HIS A 10 7.41 -4.86 -0.54
N SER A 11 7.50 -3.75 -1.29
CA SER A 11 6.82 -2.51 -0.92
C SER A 11 5.32 -2.60 -1.15
N THR A 12 4.54 -2.34 -0.10
CA THR A 12 3.08 -2.22 -0.17
C THR A 12 2.65 -1.05 -1.06
N LEU A 13 3.39 0.05 -1.04
CA LEU A 13 3.16 1.22 -1.88
C LEU A 13 3.44 0.92 -3.36
N LEU A 14 4.51 0.18 -3.68
CA LEU A 14 4.76 -0.30 -5.04
C LEU A 14 3.61 -1.19 -5.52
N ARG A 15 3.17 -2.10 -4.66
CA ARG A 15 2.08 -3.03 -4.99
C ARG A 15 0.75 -2.33 -5.24
N ALA A 16 0.46 -1.22 -4.55
CA ALA A 16 -0.72 -0.41 -4.82
C ALA A 16 -0.70 0.18 -6.25
N ALA A 17 0.43 0.72 -6.69
CA ALA A 17 0.61 1.19 -8.07
C ALA A 17 0.56 0.04 -9.09
N HIS A 18 1.14 -1.10 -8.74
CA HIS A 18 1.11 -2.33 -9.54
C HIS A 18 -0.33 -2.81 -9.76
N LEU A 19 -1.15 -2.85 -8.69
CA LEU A 19 -2.58 -3.20 -8.76
C LEU A 19 -3.35 -2.28 -9.71
N ALA A 20 -3.11 -0.98 -9.67
CA ALA A 20 -3.78 -0.04 -10.57
C ALA A 20 -3.42 -0.32 -12.04
N LEU A 21 -2.17 -0.63 -12.35
CA LEU A 21 -1.74 -1.00 -13.71
C LEU A 21 -2.38 -2.30 -14.18
N GLU A 22 -2.44 -3.34 -13.33
CA GLU A 22 -3.10 -4.61 -13.64
C GLU A 22 -4.61 -4.44 -13.88
N GLU A 23 -5.30 -3.68 -13.04
CA GLU A 23 -6.74 -3.41 -13.19
C GLU A 23 -7.05 -2.63 -14.46
N LYS A 24 -6.16 -1.74 -14.88
CA LYS A 24 -6.28 -1.00 -16.15
C LYS A 24 -5.89 -1.83 -17.37
N GLY A 25 -5.24 -2.98 -17.19
CA GLY A 25 -4.71 -3.78 -18.29
C GLY A 25 -3.57 -3.11 -19.05
N VAL A 26 -2.79 -2.27 -18.39
CA VAL A 26 -1.66 -1.56 -18.98
C VAL A 26 -0.48 -2.50 -19.15
N ALA A 27 0.14 -2.50 -20.33
CA ALA A 27 1.42 -3.18 -20.52
C ALA A 27 2.56 -2.35 -19.92
N TYR A 28 3.30 -2.92 -18.98
CA TYR A 28 4.39 -2.22 -18.26
C TYR A 28 5.55 -3.17 -17.96
N ALA A 29 6.70 -2.60 -17.62
CA ALA A 29 7.85 -3.32 -17.08
C ALA A 29 8.01 -2.99 -15.59
N LEU A 30 7.99 -4.02 -14.74
CA LEU A 30 8.37 -3.89 -13.33
C LEU A 30 9.89 -3.95 -13.22
N ARG A 31 10.49 -2.98 -12.54
CA ARG A 31 11.93 -2.91 -12.28
C ARG A 31 12.18 -2.81 -10.79
N GLU A 32 12.81 -3.84 -10.25
CA GLU A 32 13.24 -3.80 -8.87
C GLU A 32 14.29 -2.71 -8.70
N ALA A 33 14.11 -1.89 -7.67
CA ALA A 33 15.08 -0.91 -7.24
C ALA A 33 15.50 -1.25 -5.82
N ASP A 34 16.78 -1.53 -5.65
CA ASP A 34 17.36 -1.64 -4.32
C ASP A 34 17.21 -0.30 -3.61
N LEU A 35 16.57 -0.31 -2.44
CA LEU A 35 16.69 0.83 -1.54
C LEU A 35 18.18 0.93 -1.15
N PRO A 36 18.85 2.06 -1.39
CA PRO A 36 20.18 2.25 -0.85
C PRO A 36 20.09 1.99 0.65
N GLN A 37 20.93 1.08 1.14
CA GLN A 37 21.01 0.81 2.56
C GLN A 37 21.12 2.15 3.29
N ALA A 38 20.40 2.32 4.40
CA ALA A 38 20.31 3.55 5.19
C ALA A 38 21.69 4.15 5.62
N ARG A 39 22.78 3.49 5.28
CA ARG A 39 24.16 3.88 5.55
C ARG A 39 24.78 4.88 4.55
N ASP A 40 24.19 5.11 3.39
CA ASP A 40 24.75 6.09 2.44
C ASP A 40 24.18 7.50 2.64
N ARG A 41 24.21 7.98 3.89
CA ARG A 41 23.90 9.36 4.28
C ARG A 41 25.09 10.29 3.98
N ARG A 42 25.66 10.26 2.79
CA ARG A 42 26.73 11.20 2.43
C ARG A 42 26.15 12.59 2.22
N PRO A 43 26.60 13.61 3.00
CA PRO A 43 26.23 14.99 2.75
C PRO A 43 26.70 15.41 1.35
N GLY A 44 25.83 15.97 0.53
CA GLY A 44 26.18 16.55 -0.78
C GLY A 44 25.58 15.84 -2.00
N ARG A 45 25.02 14.63 -1.88
CA ARG A 45 24.18 14.05 -2.92
C ARG A 45 22.70 14.33 -2.63
N ALA A 46 22.32 15.58 -2.74
CA ALA A 46 20.92 15.94 -2.98
C ALA A 46 20.55 15.46 -4.39
N ALA A 47 20.45 14.16 -4.56
CA ALA A 47 19.86 13.58 -5.76
C ALA A 47 18.42 14.08 -5.83
N ARG A 48 18.02 14.53 -7.00
CA ARG A 48 16.68 15.08 -7.28
C ARG A 48 15.56 14.04 -7.11
N HIS A 49 15.90 12.80 -6.80
CA HIS A 49 15.00 11.73 -6.33
C HIS A 49 15.72 11.03 -5.19
N ARG A 50 15.15 11.10 -3.99
CA ARG A 50 15.61 10.30 -2.86
C ARG A 50 15.29 8.84 -3.17
N PRO A 51 16.20 7.89 -2.89
CA PRO A 51 15.95 6.46 -3.16
C PRO A 51 14.75 5.87 -2.39
N TRP A 52 14.24 6.59 -1.39
CA TRP A 52 13.03 6.26 -0.62
C TRP A 52 11.75 6.89 -1.18
N ASP A 53 11.81 7.62 -2.27
CA ASP A 53 10.63 8.16 -2.96
C ASP A 53 10.00 7.09 -3.88
N ALA A 54 10.27 5.80 -3.65
CA ALA A 54 9.63 4.70 -4.35
C ALA A 54 8.20 4.48 -3.83
N PRO A 55 7.26 4.14 -4.73
CA PRO A 55 7.45 3.80 -6.15
C PRO A 55 7.68 5.01 -7.06
N VAL A 56 8.27 4.74 -8.22
CA VAL A 56 8.40 5.70 -9.32
C VAL A 56 7.81 5.09 -10.59
N LEU A 57 6.94 5.83 -11.25
CA LEU A 57 6.41 5.51 -12.58
C LEU A 57 7.13 6.35 -13.63
N GLU A 58 7.57 5.70 -14.71
CA GLU A 58 8.12 6.38 -15.90
C GLU A 58 7.21 6.07 -17.09
N HIS A 59 6.77 7.10 -17.82
CA HIS A 59 5.96 6.98 -19.03
C HIS A 59 6.32 8.10 -20.00
N ASP A 60 6.82 7.75 -21.19
CA ASP A 60 7.14 8.69 -22.28
C ASP A 60 8.02 9.89 -21.86
N GLY A 61 9.02 9.63 -21.00
CA GLY A 61 9.92 10.67 -20.48
C GLY A 61 9.35 11.46 -19.29
N PHE A 62 8.09 11.24 -18.94
CA PHE A 62 7.48 11.74 -17.70
C PHE A 62 7.80 10.79 -16.54
N SER A 63 8.26 11.33 -15.43
CA SER A 63 8.56 10.57 -14.21
C SER A 63 7.72 11.10 -13.06
N LEU A 64 7.06 10.20 -12.33
CA LEU A 64 6.14 10.51 -11.25
C LEU A 64 6.44 9.64 -10.03
N SER A 65 6.53 10.25 -8.86
CA SER A 65 6.59 9.61 -7.53
C SER A 65 5.29 9.84 -6.77
N GLU A 66 5.19 9.28 -5.56
CA GLU A 66 4.01 9.26 -4.69
C GLU A 66 2.90 8.34 -5.21
N THR A 67 2.60 7.32 -4.43
CA THR A 67 1.67 6.25 -4.82
C THR A 67 0.30 6.76 -5.23
N ALA A 68 -0.26 7.68 -4.44
CA ALA A 68 -1.58 8.26 -4.75
C ALA A 68 -1.58 9.06 -6.06
N ALA A 69 -0.48 9.75 -6.38
CA ALA A 69 -0.34 10.45 -7.65
C ALA A 69 -0.18 9.48 -8.82
N ILE A 70 0.62 8.42 -8.63
CA ILE A 70 0.85 7.38 -9.64
C ILE A 70 -0.45 6.66 -9.97
N THR A 71 -1.19 6.18 -8.97
CA THR A 71 -2.42 5.41 -9.18
C THR A 71 -3.51 6.26 -9.86
N ARG A 72 -3.62 7.53 -9.49
CA ARG A 72 -4.49 8.48 -10.15
C ARG A 72 -4.08 8.71 -11.61
N TYR A 73 -2.79 8.95 -11.87
CA TYR A 73 -2.27 9.12 -13.22
C TYR A 73 -2.56 7.89 -14.09
N VAL A 74 -2.34 6.69 -13.55
CA VAL A 74 -2.64 5.44 -14.24
C VAL A 74 -4.12 5.36 -14.63
N ASP A 75 -5.03 5.72 -13.74
CA ASP A 75 -6.46 5.69 -14.05
C ASP A 75 -6.86 6.73 -15.11
N GLU A 76 -6.30 7.94 -15.07
CA GLU A 76 -6.65 9.04 -15.96
C GLU A 76 -5.94 8.98 -17.33
N ALA A 77 -4.71 8.45 -17.39
CA ALA A 77 -3.89 8.45 -18.61
C ALA A 77 -4.10 7.23 -19.51
N PHE A 78 -4.55 6.10 -18.96
CA PHE A 78 -4.67 4.85 -19.72
C PHE A 78 -6.12 4.44 -19.92
N PRO A 79 -6.45 3.82 -21.07
CA PRO A 79 -7.76 3.22 -21.29
C PRO A 79 -7.98 2.02 -20.35
N GLY A 80 -9.23 1.60 -20.19
CA GLY A 80 -9.62 0.47 -19.37
C GLY A 80 -10.70 0.82 -18.36
N PRO A 81 -11.01 -0.06 -17.40
CA PRO A 81 -12.00 0.20 -16.38
C PRO A 81 -11.65 1.45 -15.58
N ALA A 82 -12.65 2.32 -15.29
CA ALA A 82 -12.44 3.45 -14.39
C ALA A 82 -12.24 2.95 -12.96
N LEU A 83 -11.16 3.40 -12.32
CA LEU A 83 -10.84 3.08 -10.92
C LEU A 83 -11.24 4.19 -9.96
N GLN A 84 -11.69 5.32 -10.49
CA GLN A 84 -12.28 6.40 -9.72
C GLN A 84 -13.78 6.43 -9.93
N PRO A 85 -14.60 6.56 -8.87
CA PRO A 85 -16.04 6.67 -9.01
C PRO A 85 -16.44 7.97 -9.72
N PRO A 86 -17.55 7.97 -10.50
CA PRO A 86 -18.00 9.17 -11.22
C PRO A 86 -18.58 10.26 -10.29
N ASP A 87 -19.14 9.88 -9.15
CA ASP A 87 -19.68 10.84 -8.19
C ASP A 87 -18.58 11.54 -7.39
N VAL A 88 -18.73 12.84 -7.18
CA VAL A 88 -17.73 13.67 -6.50
C VAL A 88 -17.58 13.33 -5.02
N ARG A 89 -18.67 12.92 -4.34
CA ARG A 89 -18.63 12.55 -2.93
C ARG A 89 -17.94 11.20 -2.75
N ASP A 90 -18.21 10.27 -3.67
CA ASP A 90 -17.53 8.97 -3.69
C ASP A 90 -16.03 9.13 -3.99
N ARG A 91 -15.63 10.05 -4.91
CA ARG A 91 -14.21 10.39 -5.11
C ARG A 91 -13.57 11.01 -3.86
N ALA A 92 -14.29 11.86 -3.15
CA ALA A 92 -13.79 12.41 -1.89
C ALA A 92 -13.62 11.31 -0.82
N ARG A 93 -14.55 10.36 -0.76
CA ARG A 93 -14.47 9.20 0.12
C ARG A 93 -13.30 8.29 -0.26
N MET A 94 -13.12 8.02 -1.55
CA MET A 94 -11.96 7.29 -2.07
C MET A 94 -10.65 7.95 -1.64
N ALA A 95 -10.52 9.26 -1.84
CA ALA A 95 -9.32 10.00 -1.44
C ALA A 95 -9.09 9.95 0.09
N GLN A 96 -10.16 9.96 0.90
CA GLN A 96 -10.08 9.81 2.35
C GLN A 96 -9.54 8.43 2.74
N VAL A 97 -10.02 7.35 2.12
CA VAL A 97 -9.51 5.98 2.38
C VAL A 97 -8.05 5.87 1.98
N ILE A 98 -7.66 6.41 0.80
CA ILE A 98 -6.28 6.44 0.34
C ILE A 98 -5.38 7.17 1.36
N ALA A 99 -5.80 8.34 1.83
CA ALA A 99 -5.04 9.09 2.82
C ALA A 99 -4.90 8.34 4.15
N LEU A 100 -5.95 7.66 4.63
CA LEU A 100 -5.87 6.82 5.82
C LEU A 100 -4.91 5.65 5.63
N ALA A 101 -4.97 4.98 4.47
CA ALA A 101 -4.05 3.89 4.16
C ALA A 101 -2.60 4.38 4.10
N ASP A 102 -2.32 5.44 3.33
CA ASP A 102 -0.96 5.91 3.07
C ASP A 102 -0.31 6.51 4.33
N HIS A 103 -1.05 7.27 5.14
CA HIS A 103 -0.48 7.93 6.32
C HIS A 103 -0.42 7.04 7.57
N HIS A 104 -1.39 6.15 7.75
CA HIS A 104 -1.50 5.39 9.00
C HIS A 104 -1.18 3.90 8.83
N LEU A 105 -1.48 3.29 7.68
CA LEU A 105 -1.29 1.86 7.46
C LEU A 105 -0.05 1.53 6.63
N HIS A 106 0.40 2.43 5.74
CA HIS A 106 1.71 2.33 5.08
C HIS A 106 2.78 3.14 5.82
N GLY A 107 2.39 3.92 6.82
CA GLY A 107 3.31 4.74 7.62
C GLY A 107 4.18 3.92 8.58
N PRO A 108 5.21 4.58 9.17
CA PRO A 108 6.16 3.94 10.08
C PRO A 108 5.52 3.13 11.22
N PRO A 109 4.43 3.58 11.87
CA PRO A 109 3.78 2.81 12.93
C PRO A 109 3.36 1.40 12.48
N ALA A 110 2.54 1.33 11.43
CA ALA A 110 2.06 0.06 10.91
C ALA A 110 3.20 -0.79 10.35
N MET A 111 4.16 -0.14 9.67
CA MET A 111 5.32 -0.84 9.14
C MET A 111 6.18 -1.46 10.23
N ARG A 112 6.39 -0.79 11.38
CA ARG A 112 7.11 -1.38 12.52
C ARG A 112 6.41 -2.62 13.07
N LEU A 113 5.09 -2.56 13.24
CA LEU A 113 4.30 -3.72 13.67
C LEU A 113 4.41 -4.88 12.69
N LEU A 114 4.33 -4.59 11.37
CA LEU A 114 4.45 -5.59 10.32
C LEU A 114 5.85 -6.20 10.25
N TRP A 115 6.90 -5.40 10.29
CA TRP A 115 8.29 -5.87 10.28
C TRP A 115 8.58 -6.78 11.47
N ARG A 116 8.12 -6.41 12.67
CA ARG A 116 8.25 -7.23 13.86
C ARG A 116 7.51 -8.56 13.71
N ALA A 117 6.28 -8.53 13.24
CA ALA A 117 5.47 -9.72 13.04
C ALA A 117 6.04 -10.68 11.98
N MET A 118 6.70 -10.14 10.93
CA MET A 118 7.28 -10.92 9.84
C MET A 118 8.67 -11.49 10.15
N TYR A 119 9.50 -10.74 10.88
CA TYR A 119 10.91 -11.05 11.06
C TYR A 119 11.30 -11.37 12.52
N GLY A 120 10.38 -11.20 13.48
CA GLY A 120 10.57 -11.54 14.89
C GLY A 120 11.90 -11.02 15.47
N ALA A 121 12.63 -11.89 16.17
CA ALA A 121 13.92 -11.56 16.77
C ALA A 121 15.01 -11.10 15.77
N ALA A 122 14.89 -11.44 14.49
CA ALA A 122 15.82 -10.95 13.46
C ALA A 122 15.61 -9.46 13.15
N ALA A 123 14.38 -8.95 13.27
CA ALA A 123 14.10 -7.51 13.19
C ALA A 123 14.66 -6.77 14.41
N GLU A 124 14.63 -7.41 15.58
CA GLU A 124 15.19 -6.86 16.83
C GLU A 124 16.71 -6.68 16.74
N ALA A 125 17.40 -7.62 16.08
CA ALA A 125 18.86 -7.57 15.92
C ALA A 125 19.33 -6.51 14.90
N ALA A 126 18.47 -6.12 13.98
CA ALA A 126 18.84 -5.20 12.88
C ALA A 126 18.70 -3.72 13.25
N ASP A 127 17.79 -3.35 14.14
CA ASP A 127 17.51 -1.91 14.37
C ASP A 127 17.08 -1.51 15.80
N SER A 128 16.91 -2.40 16.78
CA SER A 128 16.42 -1.82 18.01
C SER A 128 15.99 -2.82 19.09
N GLY A 129 16.71 -3.09 20.04
CA GLY A 129 16.34 -3.73 21.28
C GLY A 129 15.01 -3.24 21.95
N PRO A 130 14.89 -3.22 23.25
CA PRO A 130 13.66 -2.89 24.01
C PRO A 130 12.91 -1.62 23.59
N LEU A 131 13.59 -0.66 22.95
CA LEU A 131 12.99 0.58 22.46
C LEU A 131 12.05 0.37 21.26
N ALA A 132 12.30 -0.66 20.41
CA ALA A 132 11.40 -0.96 19.29
C ALA A 132 10.12 -1.65 19.74
N GLU A 133 10.20 -2.44 20.78
CA GLU A 133 9.04 -3.09 21.39
C GLU A 133 8.11 -2.05 22.02
N ALA A 134 8.66 -1.12 22.80
CA ALA A 134 7.91 0.00 23.38
C ALA A 134 7.28 0.87 22.29
N ALA A 135 8.03 1.22 21.23
CA ALA A 135 7.51 2.01 20.12
C ALA A 135 6.38 1.28 19.34
N ALA A 136 6.48 -0.04 19.18
CA ALA A 136 5.42 -0.82 18.52
C ALA A 136 4.12 -0.85 19.35
N GLU A 137 4.22 -0.93 20.67
CA GLU A 137 3.04 -0.83 21.56
C GLU A 137 2.41 0.56 21.53
N GLU A 138 3.22 1.63 21.47
CA GLU A 138 2.74 3.00 21.31
C GLU A 138 2.04 3.23 19.98
N ASP A 139 2.46 2.54 18.91
CA ASP A 139 1.90 2.67 17.56
C ASP A 139 0.58 1.90 17.37
N ARG A 140 0.33 0.85 18.15
CA ARG A 140 -0.84 -0.01 18.04
C ARG A 140 -2.17 0.75 18.05
N PRO A 141 -2.43 1.69 18.99
CA PRO A 141 -3.67 2.46 19.02
C PRO A 141 -3.92 3.27 17.74
N ALA A 142 -2.89 3.81 17.13
CA ALA A 142 -3.02 4.57 15.89
C ALA A 142 -3.43 3.68 14.70
N VAL A 143 -2.84 2.48 14.60
CA VAL A 143 -3.20 1.49 13.58
C VAL A 143 -4.62 0.97 13.79
N GLU A 144 -4.97 0.63 15.03
CA GLU A 144 -6.33 0.19 15.38
C GLU A 144 -7.36 1.26 15.04
N HIS A 145 -7.09 2.52 15.39
CA HIS A 145 -7.97 3.64 15.05
C HIS A 145 -8.14 3.82 13.54
N ALA A 146 -7.06 3.70 12.77
CA ALA A 146 -7.14 3.79 11.31
C ALA A 146 -7.99 2.66 10.71
N LEU A 147 -7.86 1.43 11.22
CA LEU A 147 -8.69 0.30 10.81
C LEU A 147 -10.16 0.50 11.19
N ASP A 148 -10.46 1.09 12.36
CA ASP A 148 -11.84 1.43 12.77
C ASP A 148 -12.46 2.46 11.84
N LEU A 149 -11.70 3.49 11.46
CA LEU A 149 -12.16 4.49 10.51
C LEU A 149 -12.47 3.85 9.15
N VAL A 150 -11.59 2.98 8.64
CA VAL A 150 -11.82 2.28 7.36
C VAL A 150 -13.04 1.36 7.45
N GLU A 151 -13.19 0.59 8.53
CA GLU A 151 -14.37 -0.24 8.80
C GLU A 151 -15.66 0.58 8.70
N GLY A 152 -15.67 1.78 9.31
CA GLY A 152 -16.81 2.71 9.29
C GLY A 152 -17.10 3.31 7.90
N LEU A 153 -16.11 3.35 7.02
CA LEU A 153 -16.22 3.92 5.67
C LEU A 153 -16.76 2.92 4.64
N ILE A 154 -16.73 1.61 4.93
CA ILE A 154 -17.30 0.61 4.02
C ILE A 154 -18.82 0.84 3.91
N GLY A 155 -19.29 1.09 2.70
CA GLY A 155 -20.70 1.34 2.42
C GLY A 155 -21.60 0.11 2.62
N PRO A 156 -22.94 0.28 2.57
CA PRO A 156 -23.89 -0.84 2.71
C PRO A 156 -23.71 -1.93 1.65
N GLY A 157 -23.19 -1.57 0.46
CA GLY A 157 -22.89 -2.50 -0.62
C GLY A 157 -21.56 -3.24 -0.48
N GLY A 158 -20.84 -3.08 0.64
CA GLY A 158 -19.56 -3.74 0.86
C GLY A 158 -18.38 -3.13 0.06
N HIS A 159 -18.48 -1.87 -0.38
CA HIS A 159 -17.43 -1.17 -1.12
C HIS A 159 -16.85 -0.02 -0.28
N LEU A 160 -15.55 0.26 -0.49
CA LEU A 160 -14.85 1.37 0.19
C LEU A 160 -15.30 2.74 -0.34
N ALA A 161 -15.52 2.84 -1.65
CA ALA A 161 -15.99 4.07 -2.29
C ALA A 161 -16.71 3.74 -3.60
N GLY A 162 -17.87 4.37 -3.82
CA GLY A 162 -18.69 4.08 -4.99
C GLY A 162 -19.28 2.67 -4.97
N GLY A 163 -19.46 2.08 -6.15
CA GLY A 163 -20.14 0.79 -6.32
C GLY A 163 -19.24 -0.36 -6.80
N GLY A 164 -17.91 -0.27 -6.68
CA GLY A 164 -17.01 -1.27 -7.20
C GLY A 164 -15.58 -1.13 -6.72
N PHE A 165 -14.72 -1.98 -7.26
CA PHE A 165 -13.28 -1.94 -7.03
C PHE A 165 -12.66 -0.67 -7.63
N GLY A 166 -11.77 -0.01 -6.89
CA GLY A 166 -11.15 1.23 -7.31
C GLY A 166 -9.80 1.51 -6.65
N LEU A 167 -9.34 2.76 -6.76
CA LEU A 167 -8.02 3.15 -6.23
C LEU A 167 -7.91 2.97 -4.71
N ALA A 168 -8.99 3.17 -3.96
CA ALA A 168 -8.99 2.91 -2.51
C ALA A 168 -8.65 1.46 -2.19
N ASP A 169 -9.18 0.51 -2.98
CA ASP A 169 -8.90 -0.91 -2.83
C ASP A 169 -7.44 -1.22 -3.16
N CYS A 170 -6.90 -0.62 -4.22
CA CYS A 170 -5.49 -0.77 -4.59
C CYS A 170 -4.53 -0.36 -3.46
N HIS A 171 -4.87 0.68 -2.69
CA HIS A 171 -4.05 1.16 -1.57
C HIS A 171 -4.20 0.31 -0.32
N LEU A 172 -5.39 -0.21 -0.04
CA LEU A 172 -5.65 -0.90 1.23
C LEU A 172 -5.26 -2.40 1.20
N ILE A 173 -5.51 -3.10 0.08
CA ILE A 173 -5.24 -4.54 -0.05
C ILE A 173 -3.79 -4.91 0.30
N PRO A 174 -2.74 -4.23 -0.21
CA PRO A 174 -1.36 -4.61 0.06
C PRO A 174 -1.01 -4.67 1.54
N VAL A 175 -1.53 -3.74 2.32
CA VAL A 175 -1.27 -3.68 3.76
C VAL A 175 -2.03 -4.78 4.50
N LEU A 176 -3.30 -5.02 4.15
CA LEU A 176 -4.06 -6.08 4.81
C LEU A 176 -3.54 -7.47 4.48
N ASP A 177 -3.03 -7.69 3.26
CA ASP A 177 -2.41 -8.96 2.87
C ASP A 177 -1.13 -9.26 3.69
N LEU A 178 -0.42 -8.23 4.15
CA LEU A 178 0.72 -8.39 5.06
C LEU A 178 0.29 -8.51 6.52
N LEU A 179 -0.75 -7.77 6.93
CA LEU A 179 -1.23 -7.74 8.31
C LEU A 179 -1.96 -9.03 8.70
N ALA A 180 -2.83 -9.53 7.83
CA ALA A 180 -3.73 -10.63 8.13
C ALA A 180 -3.03 -11.96 8.55
N PRO A 181 -1.85 -12.34 8.03
CA PRO A 181 -1.14 -13.53 8.47
C PRO A 181 -0.53 -13.43 9.88
N THR A 182 -0.38 -12.23 10.42
CA THR A 182 0.21 -12.02 11.75
C THR A 182 -0.80 -12.29 12.86
N GLU A 183 -0.34 -12.54 14.08
CA GLU A 183 -1.24 -12.74 15.23
C GLU A 183 -1.98 -11.46 15.57
N GLU A 184 -1.26 -10.33 15.63
CA GLU A 184 -1.81 -9.01 15.87
C GLU A 184 -2.83 -8.61 14.79
N GLY A 185 -2.52 -8.90 13.54
CA GLY A 185 -3.43 -8.62 12.42
C GLY A 185 -4.70 -9.45 12.49
N ARG A 186 -4.60 -10.73 12.82
CA ARG A 186 -5.81 -11.57 13.02
C ARG A 186 -6.67 -11.05 14.16
N ALA A 187 -6.04 -10.64 15.27
CA ALA A 187 -6.77 -10.06 16.41
C ALA A 187 -7.42 -8.71 16.03
N ALA A 188 -6.71 -7.86 15.30
CA ALA A 188 -7.23 -6.57 14.83
C ALA A 188 -8.40 -6.74 13.84
N LEU A 189 -8.24 -7.60 12.83
CA LEU A 189 -9.25 -7.86 11.82
C LEU A 189 -10.46 -8.61 12.37
N GLY A 190 -10.28 -9.49 13.37
CA GLY A 190 -11.36 -10.21 14.00
C GLY A 190 -12.44 -9.32 14.66
N ARG A 191 -12.10 -8.07 14.95
CA ARG A 191 -13.04 -7.07 15.50
C ARG A 191 -13.76 -6.25 14.41
N ARG A 192 -13.43 -6.47 13.11
CA ARG A 192 -13.86 -5.65 11.96
C ARG A 192 -14.46 -6.51 10.85
N PRO A 193 -15.66 -7.04 11.04
CA PRO A 193 -16.25 -8.02 10.12
C PRO A 193 -16.48 -7.46 8.71
N ARG A 194 -16.88 -6.19 8.57
CA ARG A 194 -17.11 -5.58 7.26
C ARG A 194 -15.79 -5.41 6.48
N LEU A 195 -14.71 -5.06 7.17
CA LEU A 195 -13.38 -4.95 6.58
C LEU A 195 -12.87 -6.32 6.12
N VAL A 196 -13.10 -7.37 6.92
CA VAL A 196 -12.75 -8.75 6.56
C VAL A 196 -13.54 -9.23 5.35
N ASP A 197 -14.84 -8.98 5.31
CA ASP A 197 -15.69 -9.41 4.20
C ASP A 197 -15.33 -8.67 2.91
N TRP A 198 -15.11 -7.35 2.99
CA TRP A 198 -14.60 -6.57 1.88
C TRP A 198 -13.25 -7.10 1.39
N TRP A 199 -12.28 -7.29 2.29
CA TRP A 199 -10.93 -7.76 1.94
C TRP A 199 -10.95 -9.14 1.28
N ARG A 200 -11.76 -10.07 1.76
CA ARG A 200 -11.93 -11.39 1.13
C ARG A 200 -12.50 -11.28 -0.28
N GLY A 201 -13.51 -10.45 -0.47
CA GLY A 201 -14.12 -10.21 -1.78
C GLY A 201 -13.16 -9.56 -2.76
N ALA A 202 -12.51 -8.46 -2.35
CA ALA A 202 -11.52 -7.75 -3.16
C ALA A 202 -10.28 -8.60 -3.44
N GLY A 203 -9.81 -9.36 -2.43
CA GLY A 203 -8.64 -10.24 -2.53
C GLY A 203 -8.78 -11.43 -3.48
N ALA A 204 -9.99 -11.79 -3.89
CA ALA A 204 -10.25 -12.85 -4.87
C ALA A 204 -9.98 -12.42 -6.32
N ARG A 205 -9.68 -11.15 -6.58
CA ARG A 205 -9.44 -10.65 -7.95
C ARG A 205 -8.14 -11.20 -8.56
N PRO A 206 -8.12 -11.46 -9.88
CA PRO A 206 -6.91 -11.91 -10.57
C PRO A 206 -5.73 -10.95 -10.42
N SER A 207 -5.97 -9.64 -10.46
CA SER A 207 -4.95 -8.60 -10.25
C SER A 207 -4.27 -8.70 -8.89
N VAL A 208 -5.03 -9.00 -7.84
CA VAL A 208 -4.48 -9.19 -6.49
C VAL A 208 -3.58 -10.41 -6.42
N ALA A 209 -3.95 -11.50 -7.08
CA ALA A 209 -3.12 -12.70 -7.17
C ALA A 209 -1.84 -12.44 -7.99
N ALA A 210 -1.96 -11.73 -9.13
CA ALA A 210 -0.85 -11.43 -10.03
C ALA A 210 0.21 -10.51 -9.38
N THR A 211 -0.21 -9.62 -8.48
CA THR A 211 0.66 -8.63 -7.83
C THR A 211 1.21 -9.08 -6.48
N ARG A 212 0.92 -10.30 -6.01
CA ARG A 212 1.47 -10.78 -4.74
C ARG A 212 3.00 -10.82 -4.77
N PRO A 213 3.68 -10.22 -3.80
CA PRO A 213 5.14 -10.29 -3.73
C PRO A 213 5.58 -11.75 -3.57
N ARG A 214 6.59 -12.13 -4.35
CA ARG A 214 7.27 -13.41 -4.20
C ARG A 214 8.43 -13.19 -3.24
N PHE A 215 8.25 -13.56 -1.98
CA PHE A 215 9.38 -13.63 -1.06
C PHE A 215 10.23 -14.82 -1.50
N GLY A 216 11.49 -14.57 -1.86
CA GLY A 216 12.41 -15.64 -2.22
C GLY A 216 12.49 -16.67 -1.07
N THR A 217 12.37 -17.94 -1.43
CA THR A 217 12.65 -19.10 -0.57
C THR A 217 14.14 -19.24 -0.37
#